data_51fe686dbb6e9c18937ccccceadc5b51
#
_entry.id   51fe686dbb6e9c18937ccccceadc5b51
#
_cell.length_a   1.000
_cell.length_b   1.000
_cell.length_c   1.000
_cell.angle_alpha   90.00
_cell.angle_beta   90.00
_cell.angle_gamma   90.00
#
_symmetry.space_group_name_H-M   'P 1'
#
loop_
_entity.id
_entity.type
_entity.pdbx_description
1 polymer ?
#
loop_
_entity_poly.entity_id
_entity_poly.type
_entity_poly.pdbx_seq_one_letter_code
_entity_poly.pdbx_strand_id
1 'polypeptide(L)'
;MTKENQKPKHHDVMPSMAKFLSDLWFEGDFREQPNYLSEIFKRILETELGDDKELRSKMMECIKTSEMLAETLEPFSDKQIQKACGKFLAA
;
A
#
# COMPACT_ATOMS: atom_id res chain seq x y z
N MET A 1 11.49 -10.54 28.56
CA MET A 1 11.64 -10.87 27.18
C MET A 1 12.44 -9.84 26.44
N THR A 2 13.45 -10.30 25.86
CA THR A 2 14.43 -9.40 25.27
C THR A 2 14.08 -8.90 23.88
N LYS A 3 13.12 -9.52 23.24
CA LYS A 3 12.75 -9.13 21.89
C LYS A 3 12.27 -7.70 21.78
N GLU A 4 11.54 -7.24 22.76
CA GLU A 4 11.00 -5.89 22.74
C GLU A 4 12.08 -4.83 22.87
N ASN A 5 13.28 -5.23 23.29
CA ASN A 5 14.40 -4.31 23.40
C ASN A 5 15.30 -4.31 22.16
N GLN A 6 15.01 -5.20 21.21
CA GLN A 6 15.80 -5.26 19.99
C GLN A 6 15.21 -4.32 18.95
N LYS A 7 16.03 -3.43 18.46
CA LYS A 7 15.63 -2.51 17.41
C LYS A 7 16.05 -3.08 16.06
N PRO A 8 15.19 -2.95 15.03
CA PRO A 8 15.57 -3.37 13.68
C PRO A 8 16.81 -2.61 13.23
N LYS A 9 17.66 -3.29 12.52
CA LYS A 9 18.85 -2.68 11.95
C LYS A 9 18.54 -2.21 10.53
N HIS A 10 19.36 -1.30 10.02
CA HIS A 10 19.08 -0.75 8.69
C HIS A 10 19.08 -1.81 7.59
N HIS A 11 19.84 -2.89 7.73
CA HIS A 11 19.84 -3.95 6.72
C HIS A 11 18.57 -4.80 6.74
N ASP A 12 17.69 -4.62 7.73
CA ASP A 12 16.40 -5.29 7.79
C ASP A 12 15.32 -4.54 7.00
N VAL A 13 15.64 -3.34 6.53
CA VAL A 13 14.65 -2.50 5.84
C VAL A 13 14.15 -3.15 4.56
N MET A 14 15.07 -3.60 3.70
CA MET A 14 14.67 -4.17 2.43
C MET A 14 13.88 -5.48 2.57
N PRO A 15 14.29 -6.42 3.42
CA PRO A 15 13.47 -7.60 3.66
C PRO A 15 12.09 -7.24 4.21
N SER A 16 12.01 -6.28 5.10
CA SER A 16 10.71 -5.83 5.65
C SER A 16 9.83 -5.21 4.59
N MET A 17 10.41 -4.37 3.73
CA MET A 17 9.67 -3.77 2.63
C MET A 17 9.22 -4.83 1.63
N ALA A 18 10.08 -5.80 1.32
CA ALA A 18 9.72 -6.87 0.40
C ALA A 18 8.57 -7.71 0.95
N LYS A 19 8.59 -8.00 2.24
CA LYS A 19 7.49 -8.73 2.87
C LYS A 19 6.19 -7.94 2.78
N PHE A 20 6.26 -6.66 3.11
CA PHE A 20 5.09 -5.78 3.05
C PHE A 20 4.50 -5.74 1.63
N LEU A 21 5.35 -5.55 0.63
CA LEU A 21 4.90 -5.49 -0.75
C LEU A 21 4.33 -6.82 -1.24
N SER A 22 4.95 -7.92 -0.84
CA SER A 22 4.46 -9.25 -1.18
C SER A 22 3.08 -9.50 -0.57
N ASP A 23 2.93 -9.20 0.70
CA ASP A 23 1.64 -9.36 1.38
C ASP A 23 0.58 -8.48 0.75
N LEU A 24 0.92 -7.23 0.46
CA LEU A 24 0.00 -6.29 -0.14
C LEU A 24 -0.43 -6.74 -1.54
N TRP A 25 0.51 -7.25 -2.31
CA TRP A 25 0.23 -7.70 -3.66
C TRP A 25 -0.68 -8.92 -3.69
N PHE A 26 -0.38 -9.91 -2.87
CA PHE A 26 -1.10 -11.18 -2.92
C PHE A 26 -2.33 -11.23 -2.02
N GLU A 27 -2.42 -10.39 -1.01
CA GLU A 27 -3.53 -10.39 -0.06
C GLU A 27 -4.42 -9.17 -0.14
N GLY A 28 -3.92 -8.06 -0.67
CA GLY A 28 -4.55 -6.75 -0.55
C GLY A 28 -5.15 -6.21 -1.81
N ASP A 29 -5.41 -6.83 -2.86
CA ASP A 29 -6.12 -6.33 -4.05
C ASP A 29 -5.79 -4.86 -4.38
N PHE A 30 -4.55 -4.47 -4.21
CA PHE A 30 -4.22 -3.05 -4.27
C PHE A 30 -4.27 -2.45 -5.67
N ARG A 31 -4.32 -3.27 -6.70
CA ARG A 31 -4.52 -2.77 -8.06
C ARG A 31 -5.86 -2.08 -8.21
N GLU A 32 -6.87 -2.58 -7.50
CA GLU A 32 -8.21 -2.03 -7.54
C GLU A 32 -8.47 -0.99 -6.46
N GLN A 33 -7.58 -0.87 -5.49
CA GLN A 33 -7.77 0.06 -4.38
C GLN A 33 -8.02 1.51 -4.79
N PRO A 34 -7.31 2.06 -5.78
CA PRO A 34 -7.61 3.42 -6.21
C PRO A 34 -9.05 3.57 -6.68
N ASN A 35 -9.58 2.58 -7.36
CA ASN A 35 -10.96 2.59 -7.84
C ASN A 35 -11.95 2.50 -6.68
N TYR A 36 -11.66 1.62 -5.73
CA TYR A 36 -12.50 1.47 -4.53
C TYR A 36 -12.53 2.76 -3.72
N LEU A 37 -11.38 3.35 -3.50
CA LEU A 37 -11.28 4.60 -2.76
C LEU A 37 -12.00 5.73 -3.46
N SER A 38 -11.89 5.80 -4.78
CA SER A 38 -12.60 6.82 -5.56
C SER A 38 -14.10 6.64 -5.46
N GLU A 39 -14.59 5.42 -5.48
CA GLU A 39 -16.01 5.14 -5.34
C GLU A 39 -16.50 5.54 -3.95
N ILE A 40 -15.75 5.17 -2.92
CA ILE A 40 -16.09 5.55 -1.54
C ILE A 40 -16.13 7.07 -1.41
N PHE A 41 -15.15 7.75 -1.98
CA PHE A 41 -15.07 9.20 -1.94
C PHE A 41 -16.29 9.85 -2.61
N LYS A 42 -16.70 9.33 -3.76
CA LYS A 42 -17.90 9.84 -4.44
C LYS A 42 -19.13 9.74 -3.55
N ARG A 43 -19.27 8.62 -2.85
CA ARG A 43 -20.40 8.43 -1.95
C ARG A 43 -20.36 9.37 -0.76
N ILE A 44 -19.16 9.63 -0.23
CA ILE A 44 -18.98 10.60 0.85
C ILE A 44 -19.36 11.99 0.37
N LEU A 45 -18.98 12.37 -0.85
CA LEU A 45 -19.30 13.68 -1.42
C LEU A 45 -20.79 13.90 -1.58
N GLU A 46 -21.57 12.85 -1.65
CA GLU A 46 -23.04 12.95 -1.75
C GLU A 46 -23.69 13.19 -0.39
N THR A 47 -22.93 13.21 0.68
CA THR A 47 -23.42 13.42 2.04
C THR A 47 -22.87 14.73 2.61
N GLU A 48 -23.35 15.09 3.79
CA GLU A 48 -22.84 16.28 4.50
C GLU A 48 -21.35 16.17 4.81
N LEU A 49 -20.82 14.96 4.93
CA LEU A 49 -19.41 14.74 5.14
C LEU A 49 -18.57 15.26 3.99
N GLY A 50 -19.16 15.35 2.79
CA GLY A 50 -18.46 15.89 1.64
C GLY A 50 -18.14 17.37 1.75
N ASP A 51 -18.73 18.08 2.67
CA ASP A 51 -18.45 19.49 2.91
C ASP A 51 -17.24 19.70 3.82
N ASP A 52 -16.76 18.65 4.44
CA ASP A 52 -15.61 18.71 5.32
C ASP A 52 -14.32 18.75 4.49
N LYS A 53 -13.68 19.91 4.46
CA LYS A 53 -12.46 20.12 3.67
C LYS A 53 -11.31 19.22 4.12
N GLU A 54 -11.19 19.01 5.43
CA GLU A 54 -10.11 18.18 5.96
C GLU A 54 -10.32 16.73 5.54
N LEU A 55 -11.54 16.23 5.61
CA LEU A 55 -11.85 14.88 5.20
C LEU A 55 -11.57 14.68 3.70
N ARG A 56 -11.98 15.63 2.88
CA ARG A 56 -11.71 15.58 1.44
C ARG A 56 -10.22 15.53 1.16
N SER A 57 -9.45 16.35 1.86
CA SER A 57 -8.00 16.39 1.68
C SER A 57 -7.37 15.04 2.03
N LYS A 58 -7.79 14.44 3.12
CA LYS A 58 -7.31 13.13 3.55
C LYS A 58 -7.65 12.04 2.53
N MET A 59 -8.87 12.08 2.01
CA MET A 59 -9.29 11.10 1.00
C MET A 59 -8.48 11.24 -0.27
N MET A 60 -8.22 12.47 -0.71
CA MET A 60 -7.40 12.70 -1.90
C MET A 60 -5.97 12.17 -1.71
N GLU A 61 -5.41 12.36 -0.53
CA GLU A 61 -4.08 11.83 -0.23
C GLU A 61 -4.06 10.31 -0.25
N CYS A 62 -5.08 9.66 0.28
CA CYS A 62 -5.18 8.21 0.26
C CYS A 62 -5.28 7.67 -1.16
N ILE A 63 -6.09 8.30 -1.98
CA ILE A 63 -6.26 7.91 -3.37
C ILE A 63 -4.93 8.06 -4.12
N LYS A 64 -4.27 9.19 -3.93
CA LYS A 64 -2.99 9.47 -4.58
C LYS A 64 -1.93 8.44 -4.21
N THR A 65 -1.81 8.12 -2.93
CA THR A 65 -0.84 7.12 -2.47
C THR A 65 -1.14 5.75 -3.07
N SER A 66 -2.40 5.39 -3.09
CA SER A 66 -2.84 4.12 -3.66
C SER A 66 -2.54 4.03 -5.16
N GLU A 67 -2.78 5.12 -5.88
CA GLU A 67 -2.47 5.20 -7.30
C GLU A 67 -0.97 5.07 -7.57
N MET A 68 -0.16 5.74 -6.78
CA MET A 68 1.30 5.66 -6.92
C MET A 68 1.81 4.23 -6.78
N LEU A 69 1.29 3.52 -5.81
CA LEU A 69 1.69 2.13 -5.58
C LEU A 69 1.26 1.23 -6.73
N ALA A 70 0.00 1.37 -7.15
CA ALA A 70 -0.52 0.56 -8.25
C ALA A 70 0.25 0.82 -9.55
N GLU A 71 0.51 2.08 -9.86
CA GLU A 71 1.23 2.45 -11.08
C GLU A 71 2.67 1.96 -11.08
N THR A 72 3.32 2.01 -9.93
CA THR A 72 4.71 1.57 -9.81
C THR A 72 4.88 0.11 -10.17
N LEU A 73 3.93 -0.73 -9.79
CA LEU A 73 4.02 -2.16 -9.99
C LEU A 73 3.25 -2.66 -11.21
N GLU A 74 2.47 -1.79 -11.84
CA GLU A 74 1.65 -2.14 -13.00
C GLU A 74 2.43 -2.85 -14.13
N PRO A 75 3.64 -2.41 -14.49
CA PRO A 75 4.37 -3.03 -15.61
C PRO A 75 4.84 -4.45 -15.35
N PHE A 76 4.78 -4.92 -14.10
CA PHE A 76 5.35 -6.21 -13.73
C PHE A 76 4.28 -7.28 -13.56
N SER A 77 4.65 -8.51 -13.90
CA SER A 77 3.77 -9.65 -13.69
C SER A 77 3.85 -10.11 -12.24
N ASP A 78 2.84 -10.86 -11.80
CA ASP A 78 2.83 -11.45 -10.47
C ASP A 78 4.09 -12.29 -10.23
N LYS A 79 4.52 -13.02 -11.25
CA LYS A 79 5.70 -13.87 -11.16
C LYS A 79 6.97 -13.05 -10.94
N GLN A 80 7.09 -11.92 -11.63
CA GLN A 80 8.24 -11.03 -11.46
C GLN A 80 8.27 -10.44 -10.07
N ILE A 81 7.13 -10.02 -9.57
CA ILE A 81 7.04 -9.42 -8.22
C ILE A 81 7.37 -10.48 -7.17
N GLN A 82 6.82 -11.68 -7.29
CA GLN A 82 7.08 -12.77 -6.37
C GLN A 82 8.57 -13.12 -6.33
N LYS A 83 9.19 -13.20 -7.49
CA LYS A 83 10.60 -13.53 -7.59
C LYS A 83 11.48 -12.45 -6.98
N ALA A 84 11.19 -11.19 -7.27
CA ALA A 84 11.95 -10.07 -6.74
C ALA A 84 11.81 -9.98 -5.22
N CYS A 85 10.60 -10.12 -4.70
CA CYS A 85 10.39 -10.10 -3.26
C CYS A 85 11.09 -11.28 -2.58
N GLY A 86 11.05 -12.44 -3.21
CA GLY A 86 11.70 -13.64 -2.69
C GLY A 86 13.19 -13.47 -2.47
N LYS A 87 13.85 -12.73 -3.35
CA LYS A 87 15.28 -12.45 -3.22
C LYS A 87 15.60 -11.74 -1.92
N PHE A 88 14.78 -10.77 -1.55
CA PHE A 88 15.01 -10.02 -0.32
C PHE A 88 14.57 -10.78 0.92
N LEU A 89 13.52 -11.58 0.78
CA LEU A 89 13.04 -12.38 1.91
C LEU A 89 13.99 -13.52 2.26
N ALA A 90 14.71 -14.02 1.27
CA ALA A 90 15.65 -15.12 1.46
C ALA A 90 17.01 -14.68 1.99
N ALA A 91 17.27 -13.40 1.99
CA ALA A 91 18.59 -12.87 2.38
C ALA A 91 18.86 -12.94 3.90
#